data_9fbf14def0bf54a5da8c27298520534e
#
_entry.id   9fbf14def0bf54a5da8c27298520534e
#
_cell.length_a   1.000
_cell.length_b   1.000
_cell.length_c   1.000
_cell.angle_alpha   90.00
_cell.angle_beta   90.00
_cell.angle_gamma   90.00
#
_symmetry.space_group_name_H-M   'P 1'
#
loop_
_entity.id
_entity.type
_entity.pdbx_description
1 polymer ?
#
loop_
_entity_poly.entity_id
_entity_poly.type
_entity_poly.pdbx_seq_one_letter_code
_entity_poly.pdbx_strand_id
1 'polypeptide(L)'
;MRILISTDIEGVAGVVHPDQTRAGNPEYERARRWMTQEANAAVVGAFDGGATAVLVNDSHGSYRNLLPDELDARARCVLGKPRPQGMMSGLET
;
A
#
# COMPACT_ATOMS: atom_id res chain seq x y z
N MET A 1 -11.34 -14.72 8.37
CA MET A 1 -10.18 -13.96 8.89
C MET A 1 -10.03 -12.68 8.10
N ARG A 2 -9.86 -11.57 8.78
CA ARG A 2 -9.62 -10.27 8.15
C ARG A 2 -8.13 -9.95 8.28
N ILE A 3 -7.53 -9.42 7.22
CA ILE A 3 -6.10 -9.11 7.16
C ILE A 3 -5.91 -7.62 6.91
N LEU A 4 -5.03 -6.99 7.68
CA LEU A 4 -4.54 -5.64 7.42
C LEU A 4 -3.13 -5.75 6.84
N ILE A 5 -2.91 -5.10 5.70
CA ILE A 5 -1.59 -5.00 5.07
C ILE A 5 -1.18 -3.53 5.14
N SER A 6 -0.08 -3.25 5.81
CA SER A 6 0.47 -1.89 5.88
C SER A 6 1.65 -1.78 4.92
N THR A 7 1.67 -0.71 4.11
CA THR A 7 2.68 -0.53 3.06
C THR A 7 3.43 0.78 3.23
N ASP A 8 4.73 0.75 2.93
CA ASP A 8 5.56 1.95 2.89
C ASP A 8 6.55 1.81 1.72
N ILE A 9 6.71 2.87 0.93
CA ILE A 9 7.44 2.80 -0.32
C ILE A 9 8.92 2.44 -0.14
N GLU A 10 9.54 2.82 0.97
CA GLU A 10 10.94 2.49 1.24
C GLU A 10 11.17 0.99 1.43
N GLY A 11 10.14 0.23 1.77
CA GLY A 11 10.24 -1.22 1.92
C GLY A 11 10.06 -1.99 0.61
N VAL A 12 9.77 -1.31 -0.49
CA VAL A 12 9.47 -1.95 -1.77
C VAL A 12 10.76 -2.38 -2.47
N ALA A 13 10.77 -3.58 -3.04
CA ALA A 13 11.92 -4.10 -3.78
C ALA A 13 12.21 -3.18 -4.97
N GLY A 14 13.49 -2.80 -5.13
CA GLY A 14 13.94 -1.88 -6.18
C GLY A 14 14.00 -0.43 -5.75
N VAL A 15 13.43 -0.07 -4.59
CA VAL A 15 13.53 1.29 -4.05
C VAL A 15 14.80 1.38 -3.20
N VAL A 16 15.80 2.10 -3.74
CA VAL A 16 17.15 2.16 -3.15
C VAL A 16 17.67 3.60 -3.01
N HIS A 17 16.88 4.60 -3.40
CA HIS A 17 17.32 6.01 -3.40
C HIS A 17 16.16 6.91 -2.98
N PRO A 18 16.44 7.99 -2.22
CA PRO A 18 15.38 8.93 -1.79
C PRO A 18 14.54 9.52 -2.91
N ASP A 19 15.12 9.73 -4.10
CA ASP A 19 14.39 10.27 -5.25
C ASP A 19 13.20 9.39 -5.64
N GLN A 20 13.30 8.10 -5.41
CA GLN A 20 12.23 7.14 -5.70
C GLN A 20 11.06 7.24 -4.72
N THR A 21 11.22 7.98 -3.62
CA THR A 21 10.22 8.10 -2.56
C THR A 21 9.51 9.45 -2.53
N ARG A 22 9.90 10.37 -3.42
CA ARG A 22 9.42 11.76 -3.39
C ARG A 22 8.44 12.03 -4.53
N ALA A 23 7.22 12.43 -4.18
CA ALA A 23 6.21 12.86 -5.15
C ALA A 23 6.77 13.96 -6.04
N GLY A 24 6.47 13.90 -7.34
CA GLY A 24 6.96 14.84 -8.35
C GLY A 24 8.22 14.38 -9.06
N ASN A 25 8.93 13.38 -8.55
CA ASN A 25 10.11 12.82 -9.21
C ASN A 25 9.67 11.71 -10.18
N PRO A 26 10.22 11.66 -11.42
CA PRO A 26 9.85 10.60 -12.37
C PRO A 26 10.13 9.18 -11.86
N GLU A 27 11.17 8.99 -11.05
CA GLU A 27 11.48 7.68 -10.48
C GLU A 27 10.47 7.26 -9.42
N TYR A 28 9.82 8.22 -8.77
CA TYR A 28 8.74 7.95 -7.82
C TYR A 28 7.53 7.29 -8.53
N GLU A 29 7.20 7.73 -9.73
CA GLU A 29 6.08 7.14 -10.48
C GLU A 29 6.30 5.66 -10.77
N ARG A 30 7.55 5.26 -11.03
CA ARG A 30 7.90 3.84 -11.15
C ARG A 30 7.79 3.10 -9.82
N ALA A 31 8.33 3.70 -8.77
CA ALA A 31 8.35 3.09 -7.45
C ALA A 31 6.93 2.85 -6.91
N ARG A 32 6.00 3.78 -7.15
CA ARG A 32 4.61 3.62 -6.70
C ARG A 32 3.88 2.51 -7.45
N ARG A 33 4.23 2.25 -8.71
CA ARG A 33 3.70 1.09 -9.44
C ARG A 33 4.21 -0.21 -8.82
N TRP A 34 5.50 -0.28 -8.49
CA TRP A 34 6.07 -1.43 -7.79
C TRP A 34 5.41 -1.65 -6.43
N MET A 35 5.19 -0.57 -5.70
CA MET A 35 4.50 -0.62 -4.40
C MET A 35 3.10 -1.22 -4.55
N THR A 36 2.35 -0.79 -5.55
CA THR A 36 1.01 -1.30 -5.83
C THR A 36 1.06 -2.77 -6.23
N GLN A 37 2.03 -3.17 -7.05
CA GLN A 37 2.20 -4.58 -7.46
C GLN A 37 2.54 -5.46 -6.26
N GLU A 38 3.40 -5.02 -5.35
CA GLU A 38 3.72 -5.77 -4.15
C GLU A 38 2.52 -5.88 -3.20
N ALA A 39 1.77 -4.78 -3.05
CA ALA A 39 0.54 -4.82 -2.28
C ALA A 39 -0.44 -5.84 -2.86
N ASN A 40 -0.58 -5.87 -4.18
CA ASN A 40 -1.45 -6.84 -4.86
C ASN A 40 -1.00 -8.28 -4.63
N ALA A 41 0.30 -8.53 -4.65
CA ALA A 41 0.81 -9.87 -4.37
C ALA A 41 0.45 -10.30 -2.95
N ALA A 42 0.54 -9.41 -1.98
CA ALA A 42 0.16 -9.69 -0.60
C ALA A 42 -1.36 -9.90 -0.48
N VAL A 43 -2.17 -9.12 -1.20
CA VAL A 43 -3.64 -9.28 -1.23
C VAL A 43 -4.02 -10.67 -1.77
N VAL A 44 -3.44 -11.06 -2.90
CA VAL A 44 -3.69 -12.38 -3.50
C VAL A 44 -3.29 -13.48 -2.52
N GLY A 45 -2.11 -13.37 -1.92
CA GLY A 45 -1.64 -14.35 -0.93
C GLY A 45 -2.57 -14.46 0.27
N ALA A 46 -3.08 -13.33 0.76
CA ALA A 46 -4.01 -13.32 1.89
C ALA A 46 -5.31 -14.07 1.55
N PHE A 47 -5.90 -13.79 0.39
CA PHE A 47 -7.13 -14.49 -0.03
C PHE A 47 -6.87 -15.97 -0.30
N ASP A 48 -5.76 -16.31 -0.93
CA ASP A 48 -5.38 -17.72 -1.16
C ASP A 48 -5.19 -18.46 0.17
N GLY A 49 -4.76 -17.76 1.20
CA GLY A 49 -4.60 -18.31 2.54
C GLY A 49 -5.87 -18.37 3.37
N GLY A 50 -7.01 -17.93 2.83
CA GLY A 50 -8.31 -18.04 3.49
C GLY A 50 -8.86 -16.75 4.09
N ALA A 51 -8.26 -15.60 3.81
CA ALA A 51 -8.81 -14.32 4.26
C ALA A 51 -10.19 -14.08 3.63
N THR A 52 -11.09 -13.51 4.40
CA THR A 52 -12.42 -13.13 3.93
C THR A 52 -12.50 -11.65 3.58
N ALA A 53 -11.58 -10.85 4.09
CA ALA A 53 -11.48 -9.42 3.79
C ALA A 53 -10.03 -8.97 3.95
N VAL A 54 -9.58 -8.07 3.08
CA VAL A 54 -8.24 -7.49 3.13
C VAL A 54 -8.34 -5.98 3.04
N LEU A 55 -7.70 -5.28 3.98
CA LEU A 55 -7.58 -3.83 4.00
C LEU A 55 -6.10 -3.48 3.81
N VAL A 56 -5.80 -2.64 2.82
CA VAL A 56 -4.44 -2.17 2.56
C VAL A 56 -4.31 -0.74 3.05
N ASN A 57 -3.27 -0.47 3.83
CA ASN A 57 -2.96 0.84 4.38
C ASN A 57 -1.77 1.43 3.63
N ASP A 58 -1.96 2.61 3.02
CA ASP A 58 -0.90 3.38 2.40
C ASP A 58 -0.26 4.26 3.46
N SER A 59 1.01 4.03 3.79
CA SER A 59 1.65 4.63 4.97
C SER A 59 2.87 5.49 4.66
N HIS A 60 3.08 5.89 3.42
CA HIS A 60 4.22 6.75 3.08
C HIS A 60 3.80 8.20 2.82
N GLY A 61 4.51 9.15 3.42
CA GLY A 61 4.38 10.59 3.15
C GLY A 61 2.95 11.10 3.36
N SER A 62 2.29 11.51 2.29
CA SER A 62 0.91 12.01 2.34
C SER A 62 -0.14 10.89 2.30
N TYR A 63 0.29 9.62 2.34
CA TYR A 63 -0.58 8.46 2.29
C TYR A 63 -1.38 8.36 0.98
N ARG A 64 -0.76 8.74 -0.14
CA ARG A 64 -1.39 8.73 -1.46
C ARG A 64 -0.43 8.18 -2.52
N ASN A 65 0.16 7.03 -2.26
CA ASN A 65 1.19 6.43 -3.12
C ASN A 65 0.66 5.27 -3.95
N LEU A 66 -0.18 4.41 -3.37
CA LEU A 66 -0.80 3.32 -4.08
C LEU A 66 -1.68 3.85 -5.22
N LEU A 67 -1.77 3.08 -6.31
CA LEU A 67 -2.61 3.41 -7.46
C LEU A 67 -3.94 2.66 -7.30
N PRO A 68 -5.02 3.35 -6.86
CA PRO A 68 -6.25 2.65 -6.49
C PRO A 68 -6.90 1.89 -7.63
N ASP A 69 -6.80 2.41 -8.86
CA ASP A 69 -7.36 1.77 -10.05
C ASP A 69 -6.56 0.53 -10.50
N GLU A 70 -5.34 0.35 -9.99
CA GLU A 70 -4.51 -0.82 -10.27
C GLU A 70 -4.45 -1.80 -9.08
N LEU A 71 -5.01 -1.42 -7.93
CA LEU A 71 -5.09 -2.29 -6.76
C LEU A 71 -6.12 -3.40 -7.01
N ASP A 72 -5.85 -4.60 -6.48
CA ASP A 72 -6.79 -5.72 -6.56
C ASP A 72 -8.18 -5.29 -6.09
N ALA A 73 -9.20 -5.51 -6.92
CA ALA A 73 -10.55 -5.01 -6.66
C ALA A 73 -11.19 -5.62 -5.41
N ARG A 74 -10.68 -6.72 -4.91
CA ARG A 74 -11.18 -7.37 -3.68
C ARG A 74 -10.70 -6.65 -2.42
N ALA A 75 -9.60 -5.89 -2.50
CA ALA A 75 -9.05 -5.17 -1.36
C ALA A 75 -9.79 -3.84 -1.14
N ARG A 76 -9.91 -3.46 0.13
CA ARG A 76 -10.24 -2.09 0.51
C ARG A 76 -8.94 -1.37 0.84
N CYS A 77 -8.92 -0.05 0.74
CA CYS A 77 -7.69 0.73 0.91
C CYS A 77 -7.93 1.94 1.80
N VAL A 78 -6.97 2.19 2.71
CA VAL A 78 -6.94 3.43 3.51
C VAL A 78 -5.91 4.35 2.88
N LEU A 79 -6.38 5.47 2.33
CA LEU A 79 -5.55 6.47 1.67
C LEU A 79 -5.76 7.85 2.28
N GLY A 80 -4.72 8.69 2.19
CA GLY A 80 -4.82 10.10 2.55
C GLY A 80 -4.89 10.37 4.04
N LYS A 81 -5.17 11.63 4.35
CA LYS A 81 -5.27 12.15 5.72
C LYS A 81 -6.70 12.55 6.04
N PRO A 82 -7.11 12.63 7.32
CA PRO A 82 -6.30 12.39 8.52
C PRO A 82 -5.95 10.92 8.73
N ARG A 83 -4.86 10.67 9.48
CA ARG A 83 -4.35 9.32 9.70
C ARG A 83 -3.96 9.13 11.18
N PRO A 84 -4.96 9.03 12.09
CA PRO A 84 -4.69 9.05 13.54
C PRO A 84 -3.85 7.87 14.03
N GLN A 85 -3.95 6.70 13.42
CA GLN A 85 -3.15 5.54 13.78
C GLN A 85 -1.98 5.27 12.83
N GLY A 86 -1.73 6.16 11.86
CA GLY A 86 -0.61 6.00 10.91
C GLY A 86 -0.65 4.65 10.20
N MET A 87 0.44 3.89 10.32
CA MET A 87 0.59 2.58 9.67
C MET A 87 -0.40 1.53 10.17
N MET A 88 -1.02 1.75 11.32
CA MET A 88 -1.97 0.82 11.91
C MET A 88 -3.43 1.24 11.68
N SER A 89 -3.66 2.30 10.91
CA SER A 89 -5.03 2.75 10.61
C SER A 89 -5.81 1.65 9.90
N GLY A 90 -6.98 1.35 10.42
CA GLY A 90 -7.83 0.28 9.94
C GLY A 90 -7.82 -0.97 10.82
N LEU A 91 -6.89 -1.05 11.79
CA LEU A 91 -6.75 -2.23 12.62
C LEU A 91 -8.01 -2.51 13.43
N GLU A 92 -8.68 -1.46 13.92
CA GLU A 92 -9.88 -1.57 14.75
C GLU A 92 -11.17 -1.76 13.95
N THR A 93 -11.10 -1.73 12.65
CA THR A 93 -12.27 -1.97 11.80
C THR A 93 -12.40 -3.44 11.43
#